data_b2f1aaffc423ae41b9ec21b49bdc8f3b
#
_entry.id   b2f1aaffc423ae41b9ec21b49bdc8f3b
#
_cell.length_a   1.000
_cell.length_b   1.000
_cell.length_c   1.000
_cell.angle_alpha   90.00
_cell.angle_beta   90.00
_cell.angle_gamma   90.00
#
_symmetry.space_group_name_H-M   'P 1'
#
loop_
_entity.id
_entity.type
_entity.pdbx_description
1 polymer ?
#
loop_
_entity_poly.entity_id
_entity_poly.type
_entity_poly.pdbx_seq_one_letter_code
_entity_poly.pdbx_strand_id
1 'polypeptide(L)'
;MTSFYTAVDTDLEIPLMKGISQELMMVNTRDDKKRWWEVVDRSTGNVVSADHWEYEEEKGCVVIHDAIPFHEYTVSFLAYIIWDPVHMYNAVTNDWKNFEHQITFDVRQPKTHKYSLERLRKYCADHPYVNVIRYTTFFHQFTLMFDELKREKYVDWYGYSASV
;
A
#
# COMPACT_ATOMS: atom_id res chain seq x y z
N MET A 1 3.00 -4.80 4.35
CA MET A 1 3.56 -6.03 4.95
C MET A 1 2.95 -7.23 4.25
N THR A 2 3.75 -8.27 3.99
CA THR A 2 3.27 -9.52 3.39
C THR A 2 2.42 -10.34 4.36
N SER A 3 1.78 -11.40 3.85
CA SER A 3 1.28 -12.50 4.69
C SER A 3 2.45 -13.22 5.36
N PHE A 4 2.14 -14.15 6.26
CA PHE A 4 3.14 -15.03 6.90
C PHE A 4 3.57 -16.13 5.92
N TYR A 5 4.86 -16.38 5.86
CA TYR A 5 5.46 -17.43 5.06
C TYR A 5 6.31 -18.33 5.95
N THR A 6 6.02 -19.62 5.94
CA THR A 6 6.78 -20.62 6.71
C THR A 6 7.97 -21.09 5.89
N ALA A 7 9.16 -21.00 6.45
CA ALA A 7 10.35 -21.59 5.83
C ALA A 7 10.28 -23.11 5.89
N VAL A 8 10.52 -23.77 4.77
CA VAL A 8 10.69 -25.24 4.69
C VAL A 8 12.15 -25.61 4.57
N ASP A 9 12.95 -24.71 4.01
CA ASP A 9 14.40 -24.81 3.82
C ASP A 9 15.11 -23.55 4.31
N THR A 10 16.42 -23.50 4.14
CA THR A 10 17.25 -22.34 4.51
C THR A 10 17.09 -21.15 3.56
N ASP A 11 16.60 -21.35 2.35
CA ASP A 11 16.25 -20.30 1.41
C ASP A 11 14.72 -20.17 1.33
N LEU A 12 14.22 -18.97 1.61
CA LEU A 12 12.79 -18.68 1.58
C LEU A 12 12.48 -17.52 0.64
N GLU A 13 11.70 -17.77 -0.40
CA GLU A 13 11.17 -16.74 -1.30
C GLU A 13 9.82 -16.23 -0.79
N ILE A 14 9.72 -14.90 -0.60
CA ILE A 14 8.48 -14.23 -0.15
C ILE A 14 8.02 -13.27 -1.24
N PRO A 15 6.99 -13.60 -2.00
CA PRO A 15 6.41 -12.70 -3.00
C PRO A 15 5.72 -11.52 -2.30
N LEU A 16 6.13 -10.29 -2.65
CA LEU A 16 5.68 -9.09 -1.95
C LEU A 16 4.22 -8.75 -2.20
N MET A 17 3.76 -8.92 -3.44
CA MET A 17 2.44 -8.49 -3.87
C MET A 17 1.39 -9.60 -3.88
N LYS A 18 1.72 -10.80 -3.41
CA LYS A 18 0.75 -11.89 -3.34
C LYS A 18 -0.37 -11.57 -2.35
N GLY A 19 -1.59 -11.56 -2.84
CA GLY A 19 -2.78 -11.18 -2.07
C GLY A 19 -2.96 -9.67 -1.89
N ILE A 20 -2.12 -8.85 -2.53
CA ILE A 20 -2.26 -7.40 -2.63
C ILE A 20 -2.70 -7.09 -4.06
N SER A 21 -3.71 -6.25 -4.21
CA SER A 21 -4.16 -5.85 -5.55
C SER A 21 -3.08 -4.99 -6.22
N GLN A 22 -2.43 -5.54 -7.24
CA GLN A 22 -1.42 -4.83 -8.03
C GLN A 22 -2.00 -3.65 -8.81
N GLU A 23 -3.30 -3.63 -9.03
CA GLU A 23 -4.00 -2.53 -9.69
C GLU A 23 -4.04 -1.26 -8.80
N LEU A 24 -3.87 -1.40 -7.50
CA LEU A 24 -4.00 -0.33 -6.52
C LEU A 24 -2.66 0.13 -5.95
N MET A 25 -1.67 -0.74 -5.99
CA MET A 25 -0.37 -0.50 -5.39
C MET A 25 0.76 -1.07 -6.24
N MET A 26 1.93 -0.48 -6.13
CA MET A 26 3.18 -1.00 -6.69
C MET A 26 4.32 -0.90 -5.69
N VAL A 27 5.24 -1.85 -5.75
CA VAL A 27 6.42 -1.84 -4.89
C VAL A 27 7.29 -0.63 -5.19
N ASN A 28 7.71 0.07 -4.15
CA ASN A 28 8.70 1.14 -4.30
C ASN A 28 10.11 0.53 -4.39
N THR A 29 10.63 0.48 -5.60
CA THR A 29 11.99 -0.03 -5.88
C THR A 29 13.04 1.09 -6.02
N ARG A 30 12.63 2.36 -5.93
CA ARG A 30 13.50 3.53 -6.11
C ARG A 30 14.32 3.85 -4.87
N ASP A 31 13.68 3.72 -3.71
CA ASP A 31 14.34 4.02 -2.44
C ASP A 31 15.20 2.85 -1.96
N ASP A 32 16.13 3.14 -1.06
CA ASP A 32 17.03 2.15 -0.48
C ASP A 32 16.24 1.10 0.31
N LYS A 33 16.17 -0.11 -0.24
CA LYS A 33 15.44 -1.22 0.32
C LYS A 33 16.01 -1.66 1.67
N LYS A 34 17.32 -1.70 1.80
CA LYS A 34 18.01 -2.12 3.04
C LYS A 34 17.77 -1.15 4.20
N ARG A 35 17.50 0.10 3.89
CA ARG A 35 17.18 1.14 4.88
C ARG A 35 15.71 1.14 5.30
N TRP A 36 14.81 0.86 4.36
CA TRP A 36 13.38 1.10 4.55
C TRP A 36 12.53 -0.15 4.64
N TRP A 37 13.08 -1.29 4.22
CA TRP A 37 12.35 -2.55 4.30
C TRP A 37 12.86 -3.36 5.50
N GLU A 38 11.99 -4.17 6.04
CA GLU A 38 12.26 -4.95 7.22
C GLU A 38 11.73 -6.37 7.03
N VAL A 39 12.61 -7.33 7.23
CA VAL A 39 12.26 -8.75 7.27
C VAL A 39 12.22 -9.18 8.72
N VAL A 40 11.11 -9.77 9.14
CA VAL A 40 10.92 -10.17 10.53
C VAL A 40 10.65 -11.66 10.62
N ASP A 41 11.43 -12.36 11.41
CA ASP A 41 11.12 -13.68 11.90
C ASP A 41 10.03 -13.58 12.97
N ARG A 42 8.84 -13.97 12.62
CA ARG A 42 7.65 -13.86 13.50
C ARG A 42 7.63 -14.92 14.58
N SER A 43 8.37 -16.00 14.43
CA SER A 43 8.49 -17.04 15.44
C SER A 43 9.32 -16.58 16.65
N THR A 44 10.30 -15.69 16.39
CA THR A 44 11.18 -15.15 17.45
C THR A 44 10.91 -13.68 17.76
N GLY A 45 10.32 -12.94 16.83
CA GLY A 45 10.16 -11.50 16.88
C GLY A 45 11.40 -10.72 16.45
N ASN A 46 12.46 -11.39 15.99
CA ASN A 46 13.71 -10.77 15.60
C ASN A 46 13.65 -10.22 14.17
N VAL A 47 14.30 -9.09 13.96
CA VAL A 47 14.56 -8.56 12.62
C VAL A 47 15.73 -9.33 12.00
N VAL A 48 15.52 -9.82 10.78
CA VAL A 48 16.57 -10.49 10.00
C VAL A 48 17.56 -9.43 9.50
N SER A 49 18.84 -9.69 9.73
CA SER A 49 19.88 -8.75 9.27
C SER A 49 19.81 -8.50 7.76
N ALA A 50 20.10 -7.28 7.34
CA ALA A 50 20.06 -6.88 5.95
C ALA A 50 20.95 -7.72 5.02
N ASP A 51 21.99 -8.36 5.55
CA ASP A 51 22.91 -9.19 4.80
C ASP A 51 22.34 -10.60 4.49
N HIS A 52 21.27 -10.99 5.17
CA HIS A 52 20.65 -12.30 5.03
C HIS A 52 19.41 -12.31 4.15
N TRP A 53 19.12 -11.20 3.44
CA TRP A 53 18.03 -11.18 2.48
C TRP A 53 18.33 -10.25 1.31
N GLU A 54 17.72 -10.52 0.17
CA GLU A 54 17.80 -9.66 -1.01
C GLU A 54 16.44 -9.56 -1.71
N TYR A 55 16.27 -8.53 -2.52
CA TYR A 55 15.08 -8.34 -3.35
C TYR A 55 15.40 -8.71 -4.79
N GLU A 56 14.72 -9.72 -5.31
CA GLU A 56 14.76 -10.12 -6.70
C GLU A 56 13.66 -9.40 -7.49
N GLU A 57 14.04 -8.38 -8.23
CA GLU A 57 13.09 -7.51 -8.94
C GLU A 57 12.31 -8.26 -10.02
N GLU A 58 12.98 -9.14 -10.77
CA GLU A 58 12.34 -9.93 -11.83
C GLU A 58 11.24 -10.86 -11.30
N LYS A 59 11.42 -11.39 -10.12
CA LYS A 59 10.42 -12.24 -9.44
C LYS A 59 9.45 -11.46 -8.57
N GLY A 60 9.76 -10.22 -8.21
CA GLY A 60 8.98 -9.43 -7.26
C GLY A 60 8.93 -10.02 -5.86
N CYS A 61 9.98 -10.70 -5.44
CA CYS A 61 10.07 -11.37 -4.15
C CYS A 61 11.30 -10.94 -3.35
N VAL A 62 11.23 -11.11 -2.04
CA VAL A 62 12.40 -11.09 -1.15
C VAL A 62 12.84 -12.52 -0.92
N VAL A 63 14.11 -12.78 -1.12
CA VAL A 63 14.76 -14.04 -0.79
C VAL A 63 15.48 -13.89 0.54
N ILE A 64 15.16 -14.73 1.49
CA ILE A 64 15.85 -14.81 2.79
C ILE A 64 16.81 -15.97 2.71
N HIS A 65 18.08 -15.73 3.01
CA HIS A 65 19.11 -16.75 3.16
C HIS A 65 19.25 -17.12 4.63
N ASP A 66 19.63 -18.36 4.90
CA ASP A 66 19.76 -18.91 6.25
C ASP A 66 18.47 -18.82 7.09
N ALA A 67 17.30 -18.89 6.45
CA ALA A 67 16.03 -18.98 7.13
C ALA A 67 15.99 -20.25 8.02
N ILE A 68 15.40 -20.12 9.21
CA ILE A 68 15.26 -21.26 10.11
C ILE A 68 14.03 -22.07 9.69
N PRO A 69 14.17 -23.35 9.37
CA PRO A 69 13.03 -24.19 8.98
C PRO A 69 11.92 -24.18 10.04
N PHE A 70 10.68 -24.14 9.57
CA PHE A 70 9.44 -24.05 10.36
C PHE A 70 9.21 -22.73 11.09
N HIS A 71 10.11 -21.75 10.95
CA HIS A 71 9.81 -20.38 11.37
C HIS A 71 8.95 -19.65 10.35
N GLU A 72 8.18 -18.68 10.82
CA GLU A 72 7.32 -17.81 10.00
C GLU A 72 7.98 -16.45 9.79
N TYR A 73 7.96 -15.97 8.56
CA TYR A 73 8.57 -14.70 8.17
C TYR A 73 7.56 -13.77 7.52
N THR A 74 7.78 -12.48 7.68
CA THR A 74 7.06 -11.42 6.96
C THR A 74 8.03 -10.37 6.45
N VAL A 75 7.65 -9.69 5.38
CA VAL A 75 8.39 -8.55 4.85
C VAL A 75 7.51 -7.30 4.94
N SER A 76 8.02 -6.27 5.61
CA SER A 76 7.49 -4.92 5.53
C SER A 76 8.26 -4.16 4.47
N PHE A 77 7.58 -3.56 3.51
CA PHE A 77 8.20 -2.89 2.37
C PHE A 77 7.45 -1.61 2.02
N LEU A 78 8.14 -0.70 1.36
CA LEU A 78 7.52 0.51 0.84
C LEU A 78 6.77 0.21 -0.45
N ALA A 79 5.58 0.78 -0.56
CA ALA A 79 4.76 0.71 -1.76
C ALA A 79 4.20 2.09 -2.11
N TYR A 80 4.04 2.33 -3.40
CA TYR A 80 3.26 3.46 -3.90
C TYR A 80 1.81 3.06 -4.02
N ILE A 81 0.91 3.92 -3.54
CA ILE A 81 -0.50 3.84 -3.88
C ILE A 81 -0.66 4.49 -5.24
N ILE A 82 -1.07 3.70 -6.22
CA ILE A 82 -1.24 4.16 -7.60
C ILE A 82 -2.68 4.58 -7.92
N TRP A 83 -3.55 4.50 -6.92
CA TRP A 83 -4.94 4.94 -7.02
C TRP A 83 -5.34 5.70 -5.75
N ASP A 84 -6.08 6.79 -5.90
CA ASP A 84 -6.60 7.52 -4.76
C ASP A 84 -7.47 6.60 -3.88
N PRO A 85 -7.23 6.54 -2.55
CA PRO A 85 -7.93 5.62 -1.66
C PRO A 85 -9.45 5.77 -1.66
N VAL A 86 -9.98 6.97 -1.87
CA VAL A 86 -11.43 7.20 -1.95
C VAL A 86 -12.01 6.55 -3.20
N HIS A 87 -11.34 6.71 -4.34
CA HIS A 87 -11.75 6.08 -5.58
C HIS A 87 -11.59 4.56 -5.52
N MET A 88 -10.50 4.09 -4.92
CA MET A 88 -10.28 2.69 -4.65
C MET A 88 -11.43 2.09 -3.84
N TYR A 89 -11.78 2.71 -2.72
CA TYR A 89 -12.88 2.27 -1.88
C TYR A 89 -14.21 2.20 -2.67
N ASN A 90 -14.52 3.27 -3.38
CA ASN A 90 -15.76 3.34 -4.17
C ASN A 90 -15.81 2.28 -5.28
N ALA A 91 -14.70 2.06 -5.98
CA ALA A 91 -14.66 1.07 -7.04
C ALA A 91 -14.76 -0.36 -6.51
N VAL A 92 -14.01 -0.68 -5.45
CA VAL A 92 -13.89 -2.06 -4.95
C VAL A 92 -15.02 -2.41 -4.00
N THR A 93 -15.41 -1.51 -3.11
CA THR A 93 -16.42 -1.77 -2.07
C THR A 93 -17.83 -1.47 -2.55
N ASN A 94 -18.02 -0.37 -3.30
CA ASN A 94 -19.32 0.07 -3.77
C ASN A 94 -19.63 -0.33 -5.21
N ASP A 95 -18.69 -0.98 -5.89
CA ASP A 95 -18.81 -1.37 -7.32
C ASP A 95 -19.12 -0.19 -8.28
N TRP A 96 -18.68 1.01 -7.92
CA TRP A 96 -18.86 2.19 -8.74
C TRP A 96 -17.80 2.20 -9.85
N LYS A 97 -18.22 1.98 -11.09
CA LYS A 97 -17.32 1.77 -12.24
C LYS A 97 -17.10 2.99 -13.12
N ASN A 98 -17.86 4.06 -12.92
CA ASN A 98 -17.97 5.17 -13.87
C ASN A 98 -17.13 6.39 -13.52
N PHE A 99 -15.91 6.23 -12.98
CA PHE A 99 -15.02 7.35 -12.75
C PHE A 99 -13.58 6.99 -13.10
N GLU A 100 -12.84 8.02 -13.44
CA GLU A 100 -11.44 7.88 -13.80
C GLU A 100 -10.60 7.45 -12.60
N HIS A 101 -9.62 6.59 -12.84
CA HIS A 101 -8.55 6.34 -11.89
C HIS A 101 -7.83 7.65 -11.58
N GLN A 102 -7.76 8.01 -10.34
CA GLN A 102 -7.01 9.15 -9.90
C GLN A 102 -5.81 8.69 -9.09
N ILE A 103 -4.63 9.09 -9.54
CA ILE A 103 -3.39 8.89 -8.80
C ILE A 103 -3.43 9.78 -7.58
N THR A 104 -3.03 9.23 -6.43
CA THR A 104 -2.85 10.00 -5.19
C THR A 104 -1.82 11.10 -5.41
N PHE A 105 -2.14 12.31 -5.01
CA PHE A 105 -1.25 13.46 -5.17
C PHE A 105 -1.13 14.28 -3.90
N ASP A 106 -0.01 14.93 -3.75
CA ASP A 106 0.29 15.75 -2.58
C ASP A 106 -0.41 17.11 -2.66
N VAL A 107 -1.34 17.35 -1.75
CA VAL A 107 -2.09 18.61 -1.64
C VAL A 107 -1.22 19.80 -1.24
N ARG A 108 0.00 19.58 -0.75
CA ARG A 108 0.96 20.65 -0.43
C ARG A 108 1.58 21.25 -1.68
N GLN A 109 1.54 20.54 -2.79
CA GLN A 109 2.01 21.07 -4.07
C GLN A 109 1.02 22.12 -4.60
N PRO A 110 1.50 23.31 -5.03
CA PRO A 110 0.61 24.40 -5.45
C PRO A 110 -0.37 24.02 -6.56
N LYS A 111 0.05 23.22 -7.54
CA LYS A 111 -0.83 22.76 -8.61
C LYS A 111 -1.95 21.86 -8.09
N THR A 112 -1.61 20.94 -7.21
CA THR A 112 -2.57 20.01 -6.59
C THR A 112 -3.54 20.75 -5.68
N HIS A 113 -3.03 21.67 -4.86
CA HIS A 113 -3.85 22.51 -4.01
C HIS A 113 -4.86 23.32 -4.84
N LYS A 114 -4.41 23.98 -5.90
CA LYS A 114 -5.29 24.71 -6.81
C LYS A 114 -6.35 23.81 -7.42
N TYR A 115 -5.96 22.67 -7.96
CA TYR A 115 -6.87 21.68 -8.54
C TYR A 115 -7.93 21.21 -7.53
N SER A 116 -7.54 20.88 -6.32
CA SER A 116 -8.47 20.43 -5.27
C SER A 116 -9.46 21.52 -4.89
N LEU A 117 -9.02 22.76 -4.76
CA LEU A 117 -9.90 23.89 -4.49
C LEU A 117 -10.88 24.17 -5.63
N GLU A 118 -10.45 24.07 -6.88
CA GLU A 118 -11.32 24.26 -8.03
C GLU A 118 -12.41 23.18 -8.09
N ARG A 119 -12.05 21.93 -7.83
CA ARG A 119 -13.02 20.83 -7.74
C ARG A 119 -14.03 21.05 -6.63
N LEU A 120 -13.57 21.49 -5.44
CA LEU A 120 -14.46 21.80 -4.34
C LEU A 120 -15.42 22.92 -4.68
N ARG A 121 -14.92 24.02 -5.26
CA ARG A 121 -15.76 25.14 -5.70
C ARG A 121 -16.81 24.70 -6.71
N LYS A 122 -16.39 23.88 -7.67
CA LYS A 122 -17.32 23.32 -8.65
C LYS A 122 -18.39 22.47 -7.97
N TYR A 123 -18.00 21.58 -7.06
CA TYR A 123 -18.95 20.77 -6.30
C TYR A 123 -19.97 21.64 -5.54
N CYS A 124 -19.51 22.68 -4.83
CA CYS A 124 -20.40 23.59 -4.12
C CYS A 124 -21.38 24.31 -5.07
N ALA A 125 -20.92 24.70 -6.24
CA ALA A 125 -21.76 25.37 -7.23
C ALA A 125 -22.82 24.42 -7.85
N ASP A 126 -22.42 23.19 -8.10
CA ASP A 126 -23.31 22.17 -8.68
C ASP A 126 -24.35 21.64 -7.66
N HIS A 127 -24.09 21.82 -6.36
CA HIS A 127 -24.94 21.29 -5.27
C HIS A 127 -25.37 22.40 -4.28
N PRO A 128 -26.12 23.42 -4.72
CA PRO A 128 -26.46 24.59 -3.90
C PRO A 128 -27.38 24.27 -2.70
N TYR A 129 -27.96 23.08 -2.68
CA TYR A 129 -28.82 22.61 -1.57
C TYR A 129 -28.02 21.92 -0.45
N VAL A 130 -26.72 21.71 -0.62
CA VAL A 130 -25.86 21.13 0.41
C VAL A 130 -25.36 22.25 1.33
N ASN A 131 -25.78 22.21 2.60
CA ASN A 131 -25.39 23.22 3.59
C ASN A 131 -24.06 22.91 4.28
N VAL A 132 -23.66 21.64 4.34
CA VAL A 132 -22.43 21.19 5.01
C VAL A 132 -21.69 20.19 4.16
N ILE A 133 -20.42 20.46 3.90
CA ILE A 133 -19.51 19.51 3.27
C ILE A 133 -18.54 19.01 4.33
N ARG A 134 -18.53 17.72 4.57
CA ARG A 134 -17.60 17.08 5.49
C ARG A 134 -16.41 16.53 4.72
N TYR A 135 -15.24 17.07 4.99
CA TYR A 135 -13.97 16.51 4.54
C TYR A 135 -13.51 15.44 5.49
N THR A 136 -13.23 14.27 4.95
CA THR A 136 -12.62 13.17 5.71
C THR A 136 -11.24 12.91 5.14
N THR A 137 -10.21 13.17 5.92
CA THR A 137 -8.82 12.82 5.59
C THR A 137 -8.49 11.37 5.95
N PHE A 138 -9.45 10.67 6.52
CA PHE A 138 -9.31 9.30 7.00
C PHE A 138 -8.77 8.35 5.93
N PHE A 139 -9.30 8.42 4.73
CA PHE A 139 -8.89 7.55 3.61
C PHE A 139 -7.47 7.82 3.09
N HIS A 140 -6.83 8.88 3.52
CA HIS A 140 -5.42 9.13 3.19
C HIS A 140 -4.45 8.50 4.20
N GLN A 141 -4.95 7.85 5.24
CA GLN A 141 -4.17 7.30 6.34
C GLN A 141 -4.22 5.77 6.42
N PHE A 142 -5.00 5.14 5.59
CA PHE A 142 -5.09 3.69 5.54
C PHE A 142 -5.33 3.19 4.12
N THR A 143 -5.05 1.93 3.89
CA THR A 143 -5.43 1.24 2.66
C THR A 143 -6.15 -0.05 2.99
N LEU A 144 -7.09 -0.41 2.13
CA LEU A 144 -7.79 -1.68 2.23
C LEU A 144 -7.01 -2.72 1.42
N MET A 145 -6.80 -3.87 2.02
CA MET A 145 -6.16 -5.00 1.38
C MET A 145 -7.23 -6.02 1.02
N PHE A 146 -7.21 -6.44 -0.23
CA PHE A 146 -8.18 -7.40 -0.76
C PHE A 146 -7.46 -8.68 -1.17
N ASP A 147 -8.14 -9.81 -1.00
CA ASP A 147 -7.66 -11.08 -1.53
C ASP A 147 -7.94 -11.20 -3.05
N GLU A 148 -7.51 -12.30 -3.64
CA GLU A 148 -7.71 -12.59 -5.07
C GLU A 148 -9.20 -12.62 -5.49
N LEU A 149 -10.10 -12.86 -4.52
CA LEU A 149 -11.54 -12.85 -4.73
C LEU A 149 -12.17 -11.48 -4.45
N LYS A 150 -11.35 -10.42 -4.32
CA LYS A 150 -11.77 -9.06 -3.98
C LYS A 150 -12.53 -8.94 -2.65
N ARG A 151 -12.28 -9.86 -1.71
CA ARG A 151 -12.80 -9.75 -0.35
C ARG A 151 -11.82 -8.95 0.50
N GLU A 152 -12.34 -8.10 1.37
CA GLU A 152 -11.51 -7.36 2.31
C GLU A 152 -10.72 -8.34 3.20
N LYS A 153 -9.41 -8.22 3.17
CA LYS A 153 -8.50 -9.05 3.93
C LYS A 153 -8.13 -8.40 5.26
N TYR A 154 -7.74 -7.15 5.21
CA TYR A 154 -7.46 -6.32 6.36
C TYR A 154 -7.33 -4.85 5.94
N VAL A 155 -7.39 -3.96 6.93
CA VAL A 155 -7.08 -2.55 6.79
C VAL A 155 -5.65 -2.33 7.27
N ASP A 156 -4.82 -1.76 6.43
CA ASP A 156 -3.47 -1.37 6.80
C ASP A 156 -3.37 0.16 6.96
N TRP A 157 -2.77 0.58 8.07
CA TRP A 157 -2.56 1.99 8.37
C TRP A 157 -1.17 2.39 7.91
N TYR A 158 -1.10 3.40 7.08
CA TYR A 158 0.16 4.03 6.73
C TYR A 158 0.18 5.46 7.26
N GLY A 159 1.29 5.85 7.83
CA GLY A 159 1.50 7.24 8.19
C GLY A 159 1.47 8.13 6.94
N TYR A 160 1.25 9.43 7.11
CA TYR A 160 1.50 10.38 6.06
C TYR A 160 2.89 10.09 5.49
N SER A 161 2.93 9.47 4.33
CA SER A 161 4.15 9.52 3.58
C SER A 161 4.39 11.00 3.33
N ALA A 162 5.47 11.52 3.88
CA ALA A 162 5.95 12.77 3.37
C ALA A 162 6.01 12.59 1.86
N SER A 163 5.22 13.35 1.13
CA SER A 163 5.39 13.42 -0.30
C SER A 163 6.81 13.88 -0.53
N VAL A 164 7.58 13.03 -1.10
CA VAL A 164 8.93 13.34 -1.54
C VAL A 164 8.83 14.13 -2.84
#